data_efbc37eb93c91cc35bdb1f1aa5b010c2
#
_entry.id   efbc37eb93c91cc35bdb1f1aa5b010c2
#
_cell.length_a   1.000
_cell.length_b   1.000
_cell.length_c   1.000
_cell.angle_alpha   90.00
_cell.angle_beta   90.00
_cell.angle_gamma   90.00
#
_symmetry.space_group_name_H-M   'P 1'
#
loop_
_entity.id
_entity.type
_entity.pdbx_description
1 polymer ?
#
loop_
_entity_poly.entity_id
_entity_poly.type
_entity_poly.pdbx_seq_one_letter_code
_entity_poly.pdbx_strand_id
1 'polypeptide(L)'
;STLAGLVVTAAVQRLKLWDPVILAYVGGLLALVGGLVVYFSQLDRETMQTQSSLLSNFTIFTVIILFMVLALRKKVSLYESFIEGAKEGFGVAVGIIPYLVAMLVAIGVLRASGTLDLLLDAVRWAATGMGLDTRWVDGLPTALVRPLSGSGARGMMIETMQTHGADSFAGRLVSVIQGSTETTFYVLAVYFGSVGIRKTRHAVGCGLAADLAGILGAIAVTYFFFG
;
A
#
# COMPACT_ATOMS: atom_id res chain seq x y z
N SER A 1 -1.87 -8.17 0.95
CA SER A 1 -0.95 -8.31 2.12
C SER A 1 -1.62 -9.01 3.30
N THR A 2 -2.80 -8.56 3.78
CA THR A 2 -3.49 -9.09 4.98
C THR A 2 -3.72 -10.61 4.94
N LEU A 3 -4.26 -11.14 3.84
CA LEU A 3 -4.47 -12.59 3.69
C LEU A 3 -3.17 -13.38 3.75
N ALA A 4 -2.14 -12.92 3.05
CA ALA A 4 -0.84 -13.56 3.06
C ALA A 4 -0.20 -13.51 4.46
N GLY A 5 -0.28 -12.37 5.15
CA GLY A 5 0.16 -12.22 6.53
C GLY A 5 -0.54 -13.19 7.48
N LEU A 6 -1.86 -13.33 7.38
CA LEU A 6 -2.63 -14.29 8.18
C LEU A 6 -2.23 -15.74 7.89
N VAL A 7 -2.11 -16.11 6.62
CA VAL A 7 -1.73 -17.49 6.23
C VAL A 7 -0.32 -17.83 6.70
N VAL A 8 0.66 -16.93 6.46
CA VAL A 8 2.05 -17.14 6.87
C VAL A 8 2.15 -17.22 8.41
N THR A 9 1.48 -16.31 9.12
CA THR A 9 1.46 -16.32 10.59
C THR A 9 0.82 -17.61 11.13
N ALA A 10 -0.30 -18.03 10.55
CA ALA A 10 -0.96 -19.27 10.95
C ALA A 10 -0.09 -20.50 10.68
N ALA A 11 0.60 -20.54 9.54
CA ALA A 11 1.53 -21.62 9.19
C ALA A 11 2.71 -21.68 10.17
N VAL A 12 3.33 -20.53 10.47
CA VAL A 12 4.48 -20.45 11.39
C VAL A 12 4.08 -20.79 12.83
N GLN A 13 2.90 -20.37 13.26
CA GLN A 13 2.37 -20.66 14.60
C GLN A 13 1.71 -22.04 14.70
N ARG A 14 1.65 -22.81 13.59
CA ARG A 14 0.97 -24.10 13.50
C ARG A 14 -0.48 -24.04 13.98
N LEU A 15 -1.17 -22.93 13.71
CA LEU A 15 -2.59 -22.80 13.99
C LEU A 15 -3.39 -23.74 13.09
N LYS A 16 -4.50 -24.24 13.62
CA LYS A 16 -5.42 -25.06 12.81
C LYS A 16 -6.14 -24.15 11.80
N LEU A 17 -5.60 -24.06 10.57
CA LEU A 17 -6.20 -23.30 9.48
C LEU A 17 -7.63 -23.74 9.13
N TRP A 18 -8.02 -24.94 9.57
CA TRP A 18 -9.35 -25.53 9.41
C TRP A 18 -10.33 -25.13 10.52
N ASP A 19 -9.97 -24.14 11.36
CA ASP A 19 -10.94 -23.58 12.30
C ASP A 19 -12.08 -22.90 11.52
N PRO A 20 -13.36 -23.24 11.81
CA PRO A 20 -14.50 -22.69 11.07
C PRO A 20 -14.57 -21.16 11.14
N VAL A 21 -14.06 -20.55 12.20
CA VAL A 21 -14.00 -19.09 12.33
C VAL A 21 -12.97 -18.51 11.35
N ILE A 22 -11.77 -19.08 11.28
CA ILE A 22 -10.73 -18.65 10.35
C ILE A 22 -11.20 -18.85 8.91
N LEU A 23 -11.80 -20.01 8.59
CA LEU A 23 -12.34 -20.30 7.27
C LEU A 23 -13.46 -19.34 6.88
N ALA A 24 -14.34 -18.95 7.79
CA ALA A 24 -15.41 -17.98 7.51
C ALA A 24 -14.83 -16.59 7.18
N TYR A 25 -13.86 -16.09 7.95
CA TYR A 25 -13.23 -14.79 7.68
C TYR A 25 -12.39 -14.79 6.40
N VAL A 26 -11.50 -15.77 6.23
CA VAL A 26 -10.63 -15.89 5.05
C VAL A 26 -11.46 -16.19 3.81
N GLY A 27 -12.41 -17.14 3.92
CA GLY A 27 -13.32 -17.49 2.83
C GLY A 27 -14.24 -16.35 2.43
N GLY A 28 -14.79 -15.61 3.39
CA GLY A 28 -15.61 -14.42 3.13
C GLY A 28 -14.83 -13.32 2.42
N LEU A 29 -13.61 -13.04 2.86
CA LEU A 29 -12.75 -12.04 2.22
C LEU A 29 -12.31 -12.50 0.81
N LEU A 30 -11.96 -13.77 0.64
CA LEU A 30 -11.63 -14.33 -0.68
C LEU A 30 -12.83 -14.30 -1.62
N ALA A 31 -14.02 -14.61 -1.14
CA ALA A 31 -15.25 -14.57 -1.94
C ALA A 31 -15.58 -13.14 -2.35
N LEU A 32 -15.41 -12.17 -1.45
CA LEU A 32 -15.61 -10.75 -1.77
C LEU A 32 -14.61 -10.26 -2.82
N VAL A 33 -13.31 -10.51 -2.62
CA VAL A 33 -12.26 -10.10 -3.57
C VAL A 33 -12.44 -10.84 -4.90
N GLY A 34 -12.67 -12.15 -4.87
CA GLY A 34 -12.92 -12.96 -6.06
C GLY A 34 -14.16 -12.50 -6.83
N GLY A 35 -15.25 -12.19 -6.12
CA GLY A 35 -16.46 -11.64 -6.72
C GLY A 35 -16.23 -10.29 -7.41
N LEU A 36 -15.46 -9.39 -6.76
CA LEU A 36 -15.08 -8.12 -7.38
C LEU A 36 -14.22 -8.32 -8.64
N VAL A 37 -13.22 -9.21 -8.57
CA VAL A 37 -12.36 -9.50 -9.73
C VAL A 37 -13.19 -10.08 -10.87
N VAL A 38 -14.07 -11.04 -10.62
CA VAL A 38 -14.96 -11.61 -11.64
C VAL A 38 -15.90 -10.56 -12.21
N TYR A 39 -16.49 -9.72 -11.37
CA TYR A 39 -17.35 -8.63 -11.81
C TYR A 39 -16.61 -7.68 -12.76
N PHE A 40 -15.46 -7.17 -12.34
CA PHE A 40 -14.68 -6.21 -13.13
C PHE A 40 -14.07 -6.85 -14.40
N SER A 41 -13.75 -8.15 -14.39
CA SER A 41 -13.22 -8.85 -15.57
C SER A 41 -14.24 -9.01 -16.71
N GLN A 42 -15.53 -8.86 -16.41
CA GLN A 42 -16.61 -8.94 -17.41
C GLN A 42 -16.93 -7.58 -18.07
N LEU A 43 -16.34 -6.49 -17.55
CA LEU A 43 -16.58 -5.15 -18.06
C LEU A 43 -15.52 -4.77 -19.10
N ASP A 44 -15.91 -3.93 -20.05
CA ASP A 44 -14.96 -3.24 -20.92
C ASP A 44 -14.11 -2.24 -20.12
N ARG A 45 -12.93 -1.88 -20.61
CA ARG A 45 -11.95 -1.05 -19.88
C ARG A 45 -12.51 0.32 -19.46
N GLU A 46 -13.29 0.97 -20.31
CA GLU A 46 -13.84 2.29 -20.03
C GLU A 46 -14.89 2.22 -18.91
N THR A 47 -15.82 1.27 -19.00
CA THR A 47 -16.84 1.02 -17.96
C THR A 47 -16.19 0.59 -16.64
N MET A 48 -15.17 -0.25 -16.69
CA MET A 48 -14.43 -0.68 -15.50
C MET A 48 -13.77 0.51 -14.78
N GLN A 49 -13.08 1.40 -15.49
CA GLN A 49 -12.47 2.59 -14.90
C GLN A 49 -13.52 3.53 -14.30
N THR A 50 -14.62 3.78 -15.02
CA THR A 50 -15.70 4.64 -14.56
C THR A 50 -16.37 4.08 -13.31
N GLN A 51 -16.72 2.80 -13.31
CA GLN A 51 -17.38 2.17 -12.15
C GLN A 51 -16.44 2.04 -10.96
N SER A 52 -15.18 1.70 -11.17
CA SER A 52 -14.17 1.65 -10.11
C SER A 52 -13.98 3.03 -9.46
N SER A 53 -13.89 4.09 -10.25
CA SER A 53 -13.80 5.47 -9.76
C SER A 53 -15.06 5.88 -8.99
N LEU A 54 -16.24 5.59 -9.51
CA LEU A 54 -17.51 5.85 -8.82
C LEU A 54 -17.57 5.10 -7.48
N LEU A 55 -17.26 3.81 -7.47
CA LEU A 55 -17.28 2.99 -6.27
C LEU A 55 -16.30 3.54 -5.21
N SER A 56 -15.07 3.92 -5.61
CA SER A 56 -14.08 4.52 -4.75
C SER A 56 -14.58 5.84 -4.14
N ASN A 57 -15.08 6.75 -4.97
CA ASN A 57 -15.59 8.04 -4.52
C ASN A 57 -16.82 7.89 -3.59
N PHE A 58 -17.74 7.00 -3.94
CA PHE A 58 -18.90 6.69 -3.09
C PHE A 58 -18.47 6.09 -1.74
N THR A 59 -17.48 5.22 -1.73
CA THR A 59 -16.97 4.61 -0.49
C THR A 59 -16.40 5.69 0.43
N ILE A 60 -15.53 6.56 -0.08
CA ILE A 60 -14.95 7.66 0.70
C ILE A 60 -16.05 8.60 1.22
N PHE A 61 -16.98 9.01 0.35
CA PHE A 61 -18.08 9.88 0.75
C PHE A 61 -18.97 9.23 1.81
N THR A 62 -19.28 7.95 1.68
CA THR A 62 -20.09 7.20 2.65
C THR A 62 -19.40 7.15 4.02
N VAL A 63 -18.09 6.93 4.06
CA VAL A 63 -17.32 6.93 5.32
C VAL A 63 -17.36 8.30 5.99
N ILE A 64 -17.21 9.38 5.23
CA ILE A 64 -17.30 10.76 5.75
C ILE A 64 -18.69 11.00 6.36
N ILE A 65 -19.76 10.69 5.61
CA ILE A 65 -21.14 10.86 6.09
C ILE A 65 -21.42 10.00 7.32
N LEU A 66 -20.91 8.76 7.35
CA LEU A 66 -21.05 7.88 8.50
C LEU A 66 -20.44 8.49 9.77
N PHE A 67 -19.23 9.03 9.69
CA PHE A 67 -18.60 9.72 10.82
C PHE A 67 -19.39 10.94 11.28
N MET A 68 -19.89 11.74 10.33
CA MET A 68 -20.74 12.90 10.65
C MET A 68 -22.02 12.47 11.38
N VAL A 69 -22.71 11.45 10.88
CA VAL A 69 -23.94 10.92 11.50
C VAL A 69 -23.67 10.36 12.90
N LEU A 70 -22.56 9.62 13.06
CA LEU A 70 -22.17 9.09 14.37
C LEU A 70 -21.84 10.19 15.37
N ALA A 71 -21.15 11.25 14.94
CA ALA A 71 -20.85 12.42 15.78
C ALA A 71 -22.13 13.13 16.21
N LEU A 72 -23.08 13.36 15.29
CA LEU A 72 -24.39 13.96 15.60
C LEU A 72 -25.17 13.09 16.59
N ARG A 73 -25.20 11.76 16.40
CA ARG A 73 -25.87 10.85 17.34
C ARG A 73 -25.27 10.89 18.75
N LYS A 74 -23.95 11.06 18.85
CA LYS A 74 -23.24 11.18 20.12
C LYS A 74 -23.21 12.61 20.69
N LYS A 75 -23.89 13.56 20.02
CA LYS A 75 -23.94 14.99 20.41
C LYS A 75 -22.55 15.61 20.53
N VAL A 76 -21.61 15.19 19.68
CA VAL A 76 -20.27 15.78 19.58
C VAL A 76 -20.37 17.01 18.69
N SER A 77 -19.69 18.11 19.07
CA SER A 77 -19.58 19.31 18.24
C SER A 77 -18.79 19.00 16.96
N LEU A 78 -19.52 18.87 15.83
CA LEU A 78 -18.95 18.43 14.55
C LEU A 78 -17.87 19.39 14.06
N TYR A 79 -18.16 20.70 14.13
CA TYR A 79 -17.25 21.74 13.65
C TYR A 79 -15.95 21.80 14.48
N GLU A 80 -16.07 21.83 15.80
CA GLU A 80 -14.92 21.91 16.70
C GLU A 80 -14.03 20.66 16.56
N SER A 81 -14.64 19.47 16.57
CA SER A 81 -13.91 18.21 16.40
C SER A 81 -13.22 18.12 15.03
N PHE A 82 -13.87 18.63 13.98
CA PHE A 82 -13.24 18.71 12.66
C PHE A 82 -12.03 19.65 12.65
N ILE A 83 -12.16 20.84 13.24
CA ILE A 83 -11.06 21.82 13.31
C ILE A 83 -9.89 21.29 14.15
N GLU A 84 -10.20 20.61 15.27
CA GLU A 84 -9.16 20.01 16.12
C GLU A 84 -8.40 18.90 15.36
N GLY A 85 -9.12 17.98 14.72
CA GLY A 85 -8.51 16.95 13.89
C GLY A 85 -7.74 17.52 12.68
N ALA A 86 -8.24 18.58 12.06
CA ALA A 86 -7.56 19.27 10.97
C ALA A 86 -6.23 19.91 11.42
N LYS A 87 -6.19 20.53 12.61
CA LYS A 87 -4.96 21.08 13.20
C LYS A 87 -3.93 19.98 13.48
N GLU A 88 -4.38 18.86 14.04
CA GLU A 88 -3.52 17.71 14.29
C GLU A 88 -2.95 17.14 12.98
N GLY A 89 -3.81 16.93 11.99
CA GLY A 89 -3.41 16.47 10.67
C GLY A 89 -2.44 17.41 9.96
N PHE A 90 -2.63 18.74 10.09
CA PHE A 90 -1.69 19.73 9.58
C PHE A 90 -0.33 19.65 10.28
N GLY A 91 -0.31 19.47 11.61
CA GLY A 91 0.93 19.25 12.36
C GLY A 91 1.71 18.02 11.87
N VAL A 92 1.01 16.92 11.61
CA VAL A 92 1.61 15.71 11.02
C VAL A 92 2.16 16.00 9.61
N ALA A 93 1.41 16.71 8.77
CA ALA A 93 1.85 17.06 7.42
C ALA A 93 3.13 17.91 7.43
N VAL A 94 3.20 18.94 8.26
CA VAL A 94 4.40 19.78 8.43
C VAL A 94 5.57 18.96 8.97
N GLY A 95 5.33 18.06 9.93
CA GLY A 95 6.35 17.18 10.49
C GLY A 95 6.96 16.21 9.48
N ILE A 96 6.25 15.85 8.42
CA ILE A 96 6.74 14.96 7.36
C ILE A 96 7.63 15.69 6.34
N ILE A 97 7.47 17.01 6.14
CA ILE A 97 8.19 17.79 5.12
C ILE A 97 9.71 17.59 5.16
N PRO A 98 10.41 17.71 6.31
CA PRO A 98 11.87 17.53 6.35
C PRO A 98 12.31 16.15 5.86
N TYR A 99 11.55 15.11 6.19
CA TYR A 99 11.85 13.74 5.75
C TYR A 99 11.62 13.59 4.24
N LEU A 100 10.57 14.20 3.68
CA LEU A 100 10.33 14.20 2.24
C LEU A 100 11.46 14.92 1.50
N VAL A 101 11.87 16.10 1.97
CA VAL A 101 12.99 16.85 1.38
C VAL A 101 14.27 16.04 1.40
N ALA A 102 14.62 15.45 2.54
CA ALA A 102 15.82 14.63 2.67
C ALA A 102 15.79 13.43 1.69
N MET A 103 14.64 12.75 1.59
CA MET A 103 14.48 11.63 0.66
C MET A 103 14.55 12.05 -0.80
N LEU A 104 13.88 13.15 -1.18
CA LEU A 104 13.93 13.65 -2.56
C LEU A 104 15.35 14.07 -2.96
N VAL A 105 16.11 14.69 -2.06
CA VAL A 105 17.52 15.01 -2.30
C VAL A 105 18.35 13.73 -2.47
N ALA A 106 18.20 12.76 -1.58
CA ALA A 106 18.93 11.48 -1.66
C ALA A 106 18.64 10.74 -2.97
N ILE A 107 17.36 10.68 -3.37
CA ILE A 107 16.93 10.05 -4.63
C ILE A 107 17.46 10.84 -5.82
N GLY A 108 17.39 12.17 -5.77
CA GLY A 108 17.94 13.04 -6.80
C GLY A 108 19.43 12.80 -7.02
N VAL A 109 20.22 12.66 -5.96
CA VAL A 109 21.64 12.30 -6.04
C VAL A 109 21.83 10.91 -6.63
N LEU A 110 21.04 9.93 -6.20
CA LEU A 110 21.11 8.55 -6.68
C LEU A 110 20.77 8.46 -8.18
N ARG A 111 19.80 9.23 -8.64
CA ARG A 111 19.43 9.34 -10.06
C ARG A 111 20.48 10.10 -10.86
N ALA A 112 20.94 11.27 -10.37
CA ALA A 112 21.96 12.07 -11.04
C ALA A 112 23.31 11.32 -11.18
N SER A 113 23.62 10.41 -10.27
CA SER A 113 24.79 9.53 -10.37
C SER A 113 24.62 8.36 -11.36
N GLY A 114 23.41 8.15 -11.90
CA GLY A 114 23.07 7.00 -12.74
C GLY A 114 22.97 5.67 -11.99
N THR A 115 23.21 5.65 -10.68
CA THR A 115 23.21 4.41 -9.89
C THR A 115 21.82 3.78 -9.83
N LEU A 116 20.77 4.59 -9.70
CA LEU A 116 19.40 4.09 -9.69
C LEU A 116 19.05 3.45 -11.03
N ASP A 117 19.36 4.12 -12.12
CA ASP A 117 19.07 3.63 -13.48
C ASP A 117 19.83 2.33 -13.77
N LEU A 118 21.10 2.25 -13.36
CA LEU A 118 21.91 1.02 -13.47
C LEU A 118 21.26 -0.17 -12.75
N LEU A 119 20.75 0.06 -11.52
CA LEU A 119 20.09 -0.99 -10.75
C LEU A 119 18.76 -1.41 -11.40
N LEU A 120 17.97 -0.44 -11.86
CA LEU A 120 16.70 -0.73 -12.54
C LEU A 120 16.93 -1.44 -13.88
N ASP A 121 17.95 -1.05 -14.64
CA ASP A 121 18.30 -1.67 -15.91
C ASP A 121 18.81 -3.11 -15.74
N ALA A 122 19.55 -3.38 -14.65
CA ALA A 122 19.93 -4.75 -14.32
C ALA A 122 18.70 -5.64 -14.05
N VAL A 123 17.71 -5.10 -13.32
CA VAL A 123 16.44 -5.82 -13.07
C VAL A 123 15.63 -5.97 -14.36
N ARG A 124 15.55 -4.92 -15.20
CA ARG A 124 14.88 -4.99 -16.50
C ARG A 124 15.52 -6.06 -17.41
N TRP A 125 16.84 -6.09 -17.46
CA TRP A 125 17.58 -7.09 -18.22
C TRP A 125 17.23 -8.52 -17.77
N ALA A 126 17.25 -8.77 -16.46
CA ALA A 126 16.89 -10.07 -15.91
C ALA A 126 15.41 -10.43 -16.20
N ALA A 127 14.49 -9.48 -16.03
CA ALA A 127 13.06 -9.69 -16.28
C ALA A 127 12.79 -9.97 -17.77
N THR A 128 13.45 -9.23 -18.67
CA THR A 128 13.36 -9.46 -20.13
C THR A 128 13.92 -10.82 -20.52
N GLY A 129 15.01 -11.25 -19.89
CA GLY A 129 15.57 -12.59 -20.09
C GLY A 129 14.62 -13.73 -19.70
N MET A 130 13.69 -13.47 -18.78
CA MET A 130 12.62 -14.38 -18.38
C MET A 130 11.32 -14.22 -19.19
N GLY A 131 11.29 -13.32 -20.18
CA GLY A 131 10.10 -13.04 -20.98
C GLY A 131 9.00 -12.25 -20.25
N LEU A 132 9.34 -11.57 -19.15
CA LEU A 132 8.40 -10.76 -18.36
C LEU A 132 8.33 -9.32 -18.89
N ASP A 133 7.15 -8.72 -18.79
CA ASP A 133 6.98 -7.26 -18.96
C ASP A 133 7.79 -6.51 -17.90
N THR A 134 8.39 -5.38 -18.27
CA THR A 134 9.29 -4.62 -17.41
C THR A 134 8.71 -3.32 -16.87
N ARG A 135 7.47 -2.96 -17.20
CA ARG A 135 6.80 -1.73 -16.75
C ARG A 135 6.70 -1.61 -15.21
N TRP A 136 6.66 -2.74 -14.50
CA TRP A 136 6.61 -2.77 -13.05
C TRP A 136 7.93 -2.39 -12.38
N VAL A 137 9.03 -2.43 -13.10
CA VAL A 137 10.37 -2.17 -12.57
C VAL A 137 10.49 -0.74 -12.02
N ASP A 138 9.81 0.23 -12.64
CA ASP A 138 9.81 1.63 -12.19
C ASP A 138 9.14 1.81 -10.81
N GLY A 139 8.31 0.87 -10.37
CA GLY A 139 7.73 0.84 -9.04
C GLY A 139 8.61 0.23 -7.95
N LEU A 140 9.69 -0.47 -8.33
CA LEU A 140 10.55 -1.18 -7.36
C LEU A 140 11.18 -0.27 -6.30
N PRO A 141 11.69 0.92 -6.61
CA PRO A 141 12.26 1.79 -5.59
C PRO A 141 11.27 2.08 -4.46
N THR A 142 10.02 2.39 -4.80
CA THR A 142 8.94 2.59 -3.82
C THR A 142 8.65 1.31 -3.03
N ALA A 143 8.58 0.16 -3.72
CA ALA A 143 8.30 -1.13 -3.11
C ALA A 143 9.37 -1.55 -2.08
N LEU A 144 10.64 -1.36 -2.40
CA LEU A 144 11.76 -1.74 -1.54
C LEU A 144 11.90 -0.84 -0.31
N VAL A 145 11.57 0.45 -0.45
CA VAL A 145 11.64 1.41 0.66
C VAL A 145 10.41 1.28 1.59
N ARG A 146 9.28 0.82 1.09
CA ARG A 146 8.00 0.78 1.83
C ARG A 146 8.07 0.02 3.17
N PRO A 147 8.62 -1.18 3.28
CA PRO A 147 8.77 -1.88 4.55
C PRO A 147 9.65 -1.15 5.57
N LEU A 148 10.61 -0.34 5.09
CA LEU A 148 11.60 0.36 5.90
C LEU A 148 11.10 1.73 6.39
N SER A 149 10.48 2.51 5.49
CA SER A 149 10.11 3.89 5.76
C SER A 149 8.88 4.31 4.95
N GLY A 150 7.79 4.64 5.65
CA GLY A 150 6.56 5.14 5.02
C GLY A 150 6.73 6.52 4.36
N SER A 151 7.46 7.43 5.01
CA SER A 151 7.79 8.76 4.45
C SER A 151 8.79 8.63 3.29
N GLY A 152 9.78 7.75 3.41
CA GLY A 152 10.72 7.44 2.34
C GLY A 152 10.02 6.90 1.10
N ALA A 153 9.13 5.93 1.25
CA ALA A 153 8.33 5.38 0.16
C ALA A 153 7.44 6.45 -0.52
N ARG A 154 6.88 7.40 0.27
CA ARG A 154 6.16 8.55 -0.31
C ARG A 154 7.06 9.44 -1.16
N GLY A 155 8.29 9.69 -0.70
CA GLY A 155 9.29 10.44 -1.50
C GLY A 155 9.56 9.76 -2.83
N MET A 156 9.80 8.42 -2.82
CA MET A 156 9.98 7.62 -4.03
C MET A 156 8.76 7.64 -4.94
N MET A 157 7.56 7.53 -4.35
CA MET A 157 6.30 7.63 -5.10
C MET A 157 6.16 8.97 -5.82
N ILE A 158 6.41 10.08 -5.10
CA ILE A 158 6.30 11.44 -5.67
C ILE A 158 7.34 11.62 -6.78
N GLU A 159 8.55 11.16 -6.59
CA GLU A 159 9.61 11.22 -7.59
C GLU A 159 9.22 10.43 -8.85
N THR A 160 8.73 9.20 -8.70
CA THR A 160 8.25 8.38 -9.83
C THR A 160 7.11 9.08 -10.57
N MET A 161 6.17 9.70 -9.86
CA MET A 161 5.07 10.47 -10.46
C MET A 161 5.56 11.73 -11.20
N GLN A 162 6.57 12.41 -10.68
CA GLN A 162 7.17 13.58 -11.33
C GLN A 162 7.93 13.20 -12.61
N THR A 163 8.59 12.05 -12.61
CA THR A 163 9.39 11.59 -13.75
C THR A 163 8.53 10.98 -14.85
N HIS A 164 7.57 10.14 -14.50
CA HIS A 164 6.77 9.36 -15.45
C HIS A 164 5.34 9.89 -15.65
N GLY A 165 4.89 10.80 -14.79
CA GLY A 165 3.51 11.28 -14.72
C GLY A 165 2.65 10.49 -13.74
N ALA A 166 1.75 11.17 -13.02
CA ALA A 166 0.88 10.55 -12.02
C ALA A 166 -0.11 9.54 -12.63
N ASP A 167 -0.59 9.81 -13.84
CA ASP A 167 -1.54 8.96 -14.58
C ASP A 167 -0.87 7.87 -15.41
N SER A 168 0.46 7.84 -15.47
CA SER A 168 1.21 6.77 -16.13
C SER A 168 1.03 5.43 -15.41
N PHE A 169 1.36 4.33 -16.09
CA PHE A 169 1.37 3.00 -15.44
C PHE A 169 2.26 2.98 -14.20
N ALA A 170 3.46 3.57 -14.27
CA ALA A 170 4.38 3.66 -13.13
C ALA A 170 3.80 4.51 -11.98
N GLY A 171 3.21 5.68 -12.27
CA GLY A 171 2.59 6.54 -11.27
C GLY A 171 1.42 5.86 -10.55
N ARG A 172 0.57 5.16 -11.30
CA ARG A 172 -0.54 4.37 -10.73
C ARG A 172 -0.03 3.19 -9.91
N LEU A 173 0.98 2.48 -10.40
CA LEU A 173 1.60 1.35 -9.70
C LEU A 173 2.15 1.77 -8.33
N VAL A 174 2.94 2.86 -8.27
CA VAL A 174 3.50 3.31 -6.98
C VAL A 174 2.43 3.79 -6.01
N SER A 175 1.32 4.34 -6.51
CA SER A 175 0.15 4.68 -5.69
C SER A 175 -0.50 3.44 -5.08
N VAL A 176 -0.69 2.39 -5.88
CA VAL A 176 -1.26 1.12 -5.41
C VAL A 176 -0.30 0.44 -4.42
N ILE A 177 1.01 0.43 -4.68
CA ILE A 177 2.04 -0.09 -3.76
C ILE A 177 1.97 0.66 -2.43
N GLN A 178 1.89 1.99 -2.45
CA GLN A 178 1.82 2.81 -1.24
C GLN A 178 0.59 2.46 -0.37
N GLY A 179 -0.53 2.10 -0.98
CA GLY A 179 -1.76 1.72 -0.30
C GLY A 179 -1.88 0.22 0.06
N SER A 180 -1.06 -0.65 -0.54
CA SER A 180 -1.22 -2.11 -0.43
C SER A 180 -0.49 -2.74 0.76
N THR A 181 0.52 -2.08 1.31
CA THR A 181 1.36 -2.57 2.41
C THR A 181 1.57 -1.49 3.47
N GLU A 182 2.08 -1.89 4.63
CA GLU A 182 2.49 -1.00 5.71
C GLU A 182 4.01 -1.02 5.93
N THR A 183 4.50 -0.10 6.78
CA THR A 183 5.92 -0.01 7.11
C THR A 183 6.26 -1.02 8.20
N THR A 184 6.55 -2.26 7.81
CA THR A 184 6.72 -3.41 8.71
C THR A 184 7.68 -3.12 9.86
N PHE A 185 8.85 -2.55 9.60
CA PHE A 185 9.82 -2.29 10.67
C PHE A 185 9.36 -1.21 11.65
N TYR A 186 8.69 -0.16 11.16
CA TYR A 186 8.12 0.88 12.02
C TYR A 186 6.99 0.32 12.89
N VAL A 187 6.08 -0.43 12.29
CA VAL A 187 4.95 -1.07 13.00
C VAL A 187 5.47 -1.97 14.12
N LEU A 188 6.45 -2.82 13.84
CA LEU A 188 7.06 -3.68 14.84
C LEU A 188 7.75 -2.88 15.95
N ALA A 189 8.50 -1.84 15.61
CA ALA A 189 9.19 -1.01 16.60
C ALA A 189 8.19 -0.29 17.53
N VAL A 190 7.15 0.32 16.97
CA VAL A 190 6.15 1.08 17.73
C VAL A 190 5.27 0.16 18.57
N TYR A 191 4.65 -0.85 17.95
CA TYR A 191 3.70 -1.71 18.67
C TYR A 191 4.38 -2.62 19.68
N PHE A 192 5.50 -3.25 19.34
CA PHE A 192 6.23 -4.10 20.28
C PHE A 192 6.94 -3.28 21.35
N GLY A 193 7.45 -2.09 20.97
CA GLY A 193 8.04 -1.15 21.91
C GLY A 193 7.05 -0.64 22.95
N SER A 194 5.81 -0.31 22.56
CA SER A 194 4.77 0.20 23.46
C SER A 194 4.36 -0.81 24.55
N VAL A 195 4.48 -2.10 24.27
CA VAL A 195 4.16 -3.19 25.23
C VAL A 195 5.40 -3.88 25.78
N GLY A 196 6.61 -3.34 25.55
CA GLY A 196 7.86 -3.85 26.09
C GLY A 196 8.33 -5.18 25.49
N ILE A 197 7.82 -5.61 24.36
CA ILE A 197 8.24 -6.84 23.67
C ILE A 197 9.58 -6.59 22.98
N ARG A 198 10.65 -7.25 23.45
CA ARG A 198 12.00 -7.14 22.87
C ARG A 198 12.33 -8.21 21.82
N LYS A 199 11.64 -9.36 21.87
CA LYS A 199 11.90 -10.49 20.96
C LYS A 199 10.76 -10.59 19.94
N THR A 200 11.03 -10.18 18.72
CA THR A 200 10.05 -10.19 17.61
C THR A 200 9.76 -11.57 17.05
N ARG A 201 10.58 -12.59 17.39
CA ARG A 201 10.48 -13.97 16.88
C ARG A 201 10.28 -13.98 15.36
N HIS A 202 9.17 -14.54 14.90
CA HIS A 202 8.81 -14.67 13.48
C HIS A 202 8.07 -13.44 12.89
N ALA A 203 7.77 -12.43 13.71
CA ALA A 203 6.92 -11.31 13.26
C ALA A 203 7.55 -10.53 12.09
N VAL A 204 8.88 -10.33 12.07
CA VAL A 204 9.59 -9.69 10.94
C VAL A 204 9.39 -10.51 9.65
N GLY A 205 9.63 -11.82 9.70
CA GLY A 205 9.48 -12.68 8.53
C GLY A 205 8.04 -12.73 8.02
N CYS A 206 7.05 -12.79 8.91
CA CYS A 206 5.63 -12.76 8.55
C CYS A 206 5.24 -11.40 7.93
N GLY A 207 5.75 -10.29 8.49
CA GLY A 207 5.52 -8.95 7.96
C GLY A 207 6.11 -8.77 6.56
N LEU A 208 7.37 -9.15 6.36
CA LEU A 208 8.02 -9.07 5.05
C LEU A 208 7.36 -9.98 3.99
N ALA A 209 6.88 -11.15 4.38
CA ALA A 209 6.11 -12.02 3.49
C ALA A 209 4.77 -11.37 3.10
N ALA A 210 4.11 -10.70 4.04
CA ALA A 210 2.88 -9.94 3.77
C ALA A 210 3.15 -8.75 2.84
N ASP A 211 4.27 -8.03 3.02
CA ASP A 211 4.69 -6.93 2.16
C ASP A 211 4.97 -7.43 0.74
N LEU A 212 5.74 -8.51 0.59
CA LEU A 212 6.02 -9.10 -0.71
C LEU A 212 4.72 -9.49 -1.44
N ALA A 213 3.81 -10.16 -0.75
CA ALA A 213 2.51 -10.52 -1.32
C ALA A 213 1.66 -9.29 -1.66
N GLY A 214 1.74 -8.22 -0.86
CA GLY A 214 1.09 -6.94 -1.13
C GLY A 214 1.64 -6.26 -2.38
N ILE A 215 2.97 -6.24 -2.54
CA ILE A 215 3.65 -5.68 -3.71
C ILE A 215 3.28 -6.47 -4.97
N LEU A 216 3.36 -7.80 -4.94
CA LEU A 216 2.96 -8.65 -6.06
C LEU A 216 1.48 -8.47 -6.43
N GLY A 217 0.62 -8.35 -5.41
CA GLY A 217 -0.80 -8.03 -5.59
C GLY A 217 -1.01 -6.65 -6.22
N ALA A 218 -0.25 -5.64 -5.79
CA ALA A 218 -0.30 -4.30 -6.36
C ALA A 218 0.09 -4.31 -7.85
N ILE A 219 1.16 -5.02 -8.21
CA ILE A 219 1.58 -5.19 -9.60
C ILE A 219 0.46 -5.86 -10.41
N ALA A 220 -0.07 -6.99 -9.94
CA ALA A 220 -1.13 -7.73 -10.63
C ALA A 220 -2.40 -6.88 -10.83
N VAL A 221 -2.84 -6.15 -9.79
CA VAL A 221 -4.01 -5.26 -9.85
C VAL A 221 -3.75 -4.10 -10.82
N THR A 222 -2.55 -3.51 -10.82
CA THR A 222 -2.22 -2.43 -11.74
C THR A 222 -2.23 -2.90 -13.19
N TYR A 223 -1.72 -4.09 -13.47
CA TYR A 223 -1.84 -4.69 -14.80
C TYR A 223 -3.29 -4.99 -15.19
N PHE A 224 -4.09 -5.45 -14.25
CA PHE A 224 -5.50 -5.76 -14.50
C PHE A 224 -6.32 -4.53 -14.88
N PHE A 225 -6.12 -3.41 -14.18
CA PHE A 225 -6.91 -2.18 -14.38
C PHE A 225 -6.33 -1.24 -15.43
N PHE A 226 -5.00 -1.21 -15.60
CA PHE A 226 -4.30 -0.18 -16.37
C PHE A 226 -3.27 -0.73 -17.37
N GLY A 227 -3.14 -2.07 -17.46
CA GLY A 227 -2.18 -2.77 -18.29
C GLY A 227 -2.52 -2.92 -19.78
#